data_7a67d74d2fc1183514f06d809494d77a
#
_entry.id   7a67d74d2fc1183514f06d809494d77a
#
_cell.length_a   1.000
_cell.length_b   1.000
_cell.length_c   1.000
_cell.angle_alpha   90.00
_cell.angle_beta   90.00
_cell.angle_gamma   90.00
#
_symmetry.space_group_name_H-M   'P 1'
#
loop_
_entity.id
_entity.type
_entity.pdbx_description
1 polymer ?
#
loop_
_entity_poly.entity_id
_entity_poly.type
_entity_poly.pdbx_seq_one_letter_code
_entity_poly.pdbx_strand_id
1 'polypeptide(L)'
;MRRRGAEGGNSMSDKLYPVSPDWAKRAFVDDAKYKAMYDASIKNPEAFWGEHGKRIDWIKPFTVVKNTSYAPGAVSIKWFEDGITNVSMNCIDRHLPHRANQTAIIWEGDDPNDSKHITYQELHDEVCRFANVLKAHGVHKGDTVTIYLPMIPEAAYAMLACARIGAVHSIVFGGFSPDSLAGRIDGCKSKVLITADEGLRGGKK
;
A
#
# COMPACT_ATOMS: atom_id res chain seq x y z
N MET A 1 -21.88 -28.53 47.05
CA MET A 1 -21.68 -27.31 46.25
C MET A 1 -21.64 -27.68 44.76
N ARG A 2 -22.74 -27.47 44.05
CA ARG A 2 -22.89 -27.86 42.63
C ARG A 2 -22.33 -26.73 41.76
N ARG A 3 -21.35 -27.06 40.92
CA ARG A 3 -20.87 -26.13 39.86
C ARG A 3 -21.95 -26.08 38.77
N ARG A 4 -22.48 -24.90 38.50
CA ARG A 4 -23.31 -24.61 37.32
C ARG A 4 -22.43 -24.60 36.10
N GLY A 5 -22.77 -25.37 35.06
CA GLY A 5 -22.17 -25.33 33.77
C GLY A 5 -22.45 -23.99 33.11
N ALA A 6 -21.42 -23.43 32.50
CA ALA A 6 -21.55 -22.27 31.59
C ALA A 6 -22.09 -22.81 30.25
N GLU A 7 -23.33 -22.49 29.95
CA GLU A 7 -23.91 -22.72 28.63
C GLU A 7 -23.28 -21.76 27.61
N GLY A 8 -23.04 -22.29 26.42
CA GLY A 8 -22.24 -21.72 25.38
C GLY A 8 -22.68 -20.38 24.86
N GLY A 9 -21.76 -19.48 24.87
CA GLY A 9 -21.81 -18.28 24.01
C GLY A 9 -21.64 -18.69 22.55
N ASN A 10 -22.57 -18.30 21.70
CA ASN A 10 -22.53 -18.45 20.25
C ASN A 10 -21.28 -17.72 19.72
N SER A 11 -20.21 -18.44 19.49
CA SER A 11 -19.04 -17.91 18.77
C SER A 11 -19.43 -17.81 17.28
N MET A 12 -19.50 -16.59 16.76
CA MET A 12 -19.83 -16.32 15.34
C MET A 12 -18.70 -16.73 14.37
N SER A 13 -17.67 -17.45 14.79
CA SER A 13 -16.45 -17.66 14.03
C SER A 13 -16.25 -19.04 13.39
N ASP A 14 -17.13 -20.01 13.62
CA ASP A 14 -16.80 -21.41 13.30
C ASP A 14 -17.39 -21.94 11.99
N LYS A 15 -18.05 -21.10 11.19
CA LYS A 15 -18.56 -21.56 9.89
C LYS A 15 -17.46 -21.48 8.84
N LEU A 16 -16.89 -22.63 8.49
CA LEU A 16 -15.95 -22.75 7.37
C LEU A 16 -16.73 -22.72 6.04
N TYR A 17 -16.30 -21.83 5.16
CA TYR A 17 -16.81 -21.75 3.79
C TYR A 17 -15.78 -22.42 2.85
N PRO A 18 -16.09 -23.58 2.27
CA PRO A 18 -15.16 -24.25 1.37
C PRO A 18 -14.93 -23.42 0.11
N VAL A 19 -13.70 -23.43 -0.38
CA VAL A 19 -13.35 -22.80 -1.67
C VAL A 19 -14.01 -23.62 -2.78
N SER A 20 -14.69 -22.95 -3.70
CA SER A 20 -15.31 -23.63 -4.85
C SER A 20 -14.24 -24.29 -5.73
N PRO A 21 -14.54 -25.44 -6.38
CA PRO A 21 -13.59 -26.13 -7.24
C PRO A 21 -13.03 -25.28 -8.38
N ASP A 22 -13.84 -24.36 -8.93
CA ASP A 22 -13.42 -23.47 -10.00
C ASP A 22 -12.39 -22.42 -9.55
N TRP A 23 -12.54 -21.90 -8.34
CA TRP A 23 -11.55 -21.03 -7.73
C TRP A 23 -10.27 -21.80 -7.37
N ALA A 24 -10.40 -22.97 -6.77
CA ALA A 24 -9.27 -23.82 -6.44
C ALA A 24 -8.43 -24.18 -7.67
N LYS A 25 -9.08 -24.51 -8.79
CA LYS A 25 -8.41 -24.82 -10.06
C LYS A 25 -7.61 -23.66 -10.65
N ARG A 26 -8.05 -22.41 -10.42
CA ARG A 26 -7.42 -21.19 -10.96
C ARG A 26 -6.44 -20.57 -9.97
N ALA A 27 -6.36 -21.06 -8.75
CA ALA A 27 -5.48 -20.52 -7.74
C ALA A 27 -4.01 -20.67 -8.17
N PHE A 28 -3.28 -19.56 -8.16
CA PHE A 28 -1.84 -19.55 -8.44
C PHE A 28 -1.04 -20.30 -7.37
N VAL A 29 -1.52 -20.30 -6.13
CA VAL A 29 -0.95 -21.01 -4.98
C VAL A 29 -2.05 -21.83 -4.33
N ASP A 30 -1.91 -23.15 -4.37
CA ASP A 30 -2.73 -24.09 -3.62
C ASP A 30 -2.11 -24.36 -2.23
N ASP A 31 -2.79 -25.20 -1.41
CA ASP A 31 -2.33 -25.51 -0.05
C ASP A 31 -0.95 -26.19 -0.02
N ALA A 32 -0.68 -27.10 -0.94
CA ALA A 32 0.60 -27.80 -1.01
C ALA A 32 1.74 -26.81 -1.38
N LYS A 33 1.51 -25.97 -2.36
CA LYS A 33 2.46 -24.92 -2.78
C LYS A 33 2.67 -23.89 -1.68
N TYR A 34 1.59 -23.47 -0.99
CA TYR A 34 1.71 -22.58 0.17
C TYR A 34 2.63 -23.16 1.25
N LYS A 35 2.39 -24.42 1.66
CA LYS A 35 3.21 -25.08 2.67
C LYS A 35 4.67 -25.20 2.26
N ALA A 36 4.93 -25.58 1.00
CA ALA A 36 6.29 -25.67 0.48
C ALA A 36 7.00 -24.30 0.47
N MET A 37 6.31 -23.24 0.05
CA MET A 37 6.84 -21.87 0.05
C MET A 37 7.07 -21.38 1.49
N TYR A 38 6.14 -21.62 2.40
CA TYR A 38 6.28 -21.25 3.80
C TYR A 38 7.49 -21.95 4.42
N ASP A 39 7.62 -23.26 4.24
CA ASP A 39 8.75 -24.05 4.72
C ASP A 39 10.08 -23.51 4.19
N ALA A 40 10.14 -23.20 2.90
CA ALA A 40 11.34 -22.62 2.26
C ALA A 40 11.68 -21.25 2.88
N SER A 41 10.67 -20.40 3.14
CA SER A 41 10.87 -19.07 3.72
C SER A 41 11.43 -19.12 5.15
N ILE A 42 11.15 -20.18 5.89
CA ILE A 42 11.64 -20.38 7.26
C ILE A 42 13.00 -21.07 7.27
N LYS A 43 13.16 -22.14 6.46
CA LYS A 43 14.40 -22.95 6.44
C LYS A 43 15.58 -22.25 5.79
N ASN A 44 15.32 -21.48 4.73
CA ASN A 44 16.34 -20.70 4.02
C ASN A 44 15.79 -19.33 3.58
N PRO A 45 15.61 -18.40 4.53
CA PRO A 45 15.02 -17.10 4.25
C PRO A 45 15.83 -16.26 3.25
N GLU A 46 17.14 -16.36 3.27
CA GLU A 46 17.98 -15.58 2.35
C GLU A 46 17.80 -16.02 0.89
N ALA A 47 17.80 -17.31 0.61
CA ALA A 47 17.55 -17.80 -0.74
C ALA A 47 16.12 -17.51 -1.19
N PHE A 48 15.14 -17.76 -0.32
CA PHE A 48 13.72 -17.53 -0.62
C PHE A 48 13.44 -16.07 -0.93
N TRP A 49 13.79 -15.16 -0.03
CA TRP A 49 13.52 -13.73 -0.20
C TRP A 49 14.44 -13.09 -1.24
N GLY A 50 15.65 -13.59 -1.42
CA GLY A 50 16.56 -13.18 -2.49
C GLY A 50 15.96 -13.43 -3.87
N GLU A 51 15.30 -14.58 -4.08
CA GLU A 51 14.57 -14.85 -5.32
C GLU A 51 13.33 -13.99 -5.46
N HIS A 52 12.54 -13.87 -4.39
CA HIS A 52 11.32 -13.06 -4.43
C HIS A 52 11.59 -11.55 -4.55
N GLY A 53 12.71 -11.06 -4.05
CA GLY A 53 13.13 -9.67 -4.23
C GLY A 53 13.37 -9.27 -5.69
N LYS A 54 13.64 -10.23 -6.57
CA LYS A 54 13.81 -9.99 -8.02
C LYS A 54 12.50 -9.72 -8.77
N ARG A 55 11.35 -9.86 -8.12
CA ARG A 55 10.03 -9.57 -8.73
C ARG A 55 9.79 -8.10 -8.96
N ILE A 56 10.50 -7.23 -8.26
CA ILE A 56 10.45 -5.78 -8.42
C ILE A 56 11.73 -5.30 -9.09
N ASP A 57 11.65 -4.13 -9.72
CA ASP A 57 12.81 -3.52 -10.36
C ASP A 57 13.60 -2.71 -9.34
N TRP A 58 14.92 -2.83 -9.42
CA TRP A 58 15.86 -2.14 -8.55
C TRP A 58 16.66 -1.13 -9.35
N ILE A 59 16.75 0.10 -8.85
CA ILE A 59 17.66 1.14 -9.38
C ILE A 59 19.11 0.71 -9.11
N LYS A 60 19.34 0.20 -7.89
CA LYS A 60 20.58 -0.49 -7.53
C LYS A 60 20.19 -1.85 -6.95
N PRO A 61 20.54 -2.97 -7.59
CA PRO A 61 20.28 -4.30 -7.05
C PRO A 61 20.87 -4.48 -5.65
N PHE A 62 20.16 -5.21 -4.80
CA PHE A 62 20.66 -5.59 -3.48
C PHE A 62 21.68 -6.73 -3.58
N THR A 63 22.62 -6.78 -2.64
CA THR A 63 23.51 -7.91 -2.41
C THR A 63 23.27 -8.55 -1.04
N VAL A 64 22.75 -7.78 -0.08
CA VAL A 64 22.39 -8.23 1.28
C VAL A 64 20.89 -8.40 1.38
N VAL A 65 20.41 -9.65 1.43
CA VAL A 65 18.98 -9.96 1.50
C VAL A 65 18.42 -9.65 2.89
N LYS A 66 19.11 -10.10 3.93
CA LYS A 66 18.64 -10.00 5.32
C LYS A 66 19.81 -9.69 6.25
N ASN A 67 19.61 -8.66 7.09
CA ASN A 67 20.50 -8.32 8.19
C ASN A 67 19.65 -8.00 9.42
N THR A 68 19.43 -9.01 10.28
CA THR A 68 18.50 -8.88 11.41
C THR A 68 19.12 -9.41 12.70
N SER A 69 18.85 -8.70 13.79
CA SER A 69 19.19 -9.12 15.15
C SER A 69 17.97 -8.91 16.07
N TYR A 70 17.71 -9.89 16.90
CA TYR A 70 16.72 -9.82 17.98
C TYR A 70 17.37 -9.89 19.38
N ALA A 71 18.68 -9.70 19.46
CA ALA A 71 19.39 -9.71 20.73
C ALA A 71 18.86 -8.59 21.66
N PRO A 72 18.71 -8.84 22.97
CA PRO A 72 18.30 -7.81 23.92
C PRO A 72 19.19 -6.56 23.85
N GLY A 73 18.58 -5.38 23.71
CA GLY A 73 19.30 -4.11 23.57
C GLY A 73 19.92 -3.86 22.18
N ALA A 74 19.84 -4.80 21.25
CA ALA A 74 20.42 -4.69 19.91
C ALA A 74 19.47 -5.16 18.80
N VAL A 75 18.16 -4.86 18.95
CA VAL A 75 17.16 -5.20 17.94
C VAL A 75 17.41 -4.36 16.69
N SER A 76 17.66 -5.03 15.57
CA SER A 76 17.84 -4.40 14.25
C SER A 76 17.21 -5.29 13.18
N ILE A 77 16.37 -4.71 12.33
CA ILE A 77 15.68 -5.45 11.27
C ILE A 77 15.88 -4.69 9.97
N LYS A 78 16.72 -5.25 9.09
CA LYS A 78 17.02 -4.70 7.78
C LYS A 78 16.86 -5.77 6.72
N TRP A 79 16.16 -5.42 5.65
CA TRP A 79 15.97 -6.26 4.48
C TRP A 79 16.43 -5.50 3.24
N PHE A 80 17.12 -6.22 2.34
CA PHE A 80 17.64 -5.64 1.10
C PHE A 80 18.41 -4.33 1.33
N GLU A 81 19.26 -4.32 2.37
CA GLU A 81 19.82 -3.12 3.01
C GLU A 81 20.60 -2.21 2.03
N ASP A 82 21.28 -2.79 1.07
CA ASP A 82 22.11 -2.07 0.10
C ASP A 82 21.41 -1.83 -1.25
N GLY A 83 20.17 -2.32 -1.39
CA GLY A 83 19.34 -2.12 -2.57
C GLY A 83 18.70 -0.74 -2.61
N ILE A 84 18.47 -0.21 -3.81
CA ILE A 84 17.71 1.04 -4.03
C ILE A 84 16.58 0.77 -5.00
N THR A 85 15.38 1.09 -4.59
CA THR A 85 14.18 0.97 -5.43
C THR A 85 13.26 2.17 -5.18
N ASN A 86 12.22 2.31 -6.01
CA ASN A 86 11.18 3.32 -5.83
C ASN A 86 9.82 2.68 -6.10
N VAL A 87 8.87 2.90 -5.20
CA VAL A 87 7.50 2.35 -5.31
C VAL A 87 6.80 2.88 -6.54
N SER A 88 6.86 4.20 -6.80
CA SER A 88 6.19 4.81 -7.96
C SER A 88 6.76 4.27 -9.28
N MET A 89 8.08 4.09 -9.37
CA MET A 89 8.73 3.47 -10.53
C MET A 89 8.20 2.05 -10.76
N ASN A 90 8.09 1.25 -9.71
CA ASN A 90 7.59 -0.12 -9.80
C ASN A 90 6.08 -0.21 -10.10
N CYS A 91 5.30 0.74 -9.60
CA CYS A 91 3.85 0.76 -9.85
C CYS A 91 3.49 1.30 -11.23
N ILE A 92 4.31 2.19 -11.81
CA ILE A 92 3.97 2.95 -13.01
C ILE A 92 5.00 2.75 -14.11
N ASP A 93 6.22 3.27 -13.92
CA ASP A 93 7.21 3.48 -14.99
C ASP A 93 7.60 2.16 -15.68
N ARG A 94 7.79 1.08 -14.92
CA ARG A 94 8.13 -0.23 -15.47
C ARG A 94 7.06 -0.80 -16.41
N HIS A 95 5.83 -0.31 -16.32
CA HIS A 95 4.71 -0.78 -17.14
C HIS A 95 4.53 0.02 -18.42
N LEU A 96 5.04 1.25 -18.50
CA LEU A 96 4.84 2.14 -19.65
C LEU A 96 5.28 1.52 -20.99
N PRO A 97 6.43 0.84 -21.12
CA PRO A 97 6.88 0.30 -22.40
C PRO A 97 5.90 -0.67 -23.05
N HIS A 98 5.04 -1.34 -22.24
CA HIS A 98 4.17 -2.40 -22.75
C HIS A 98 2.69 -2.21 -22.39
N ARG A 99 2.36 -1.27 -21.49
CA ARG A 99 1.02 -1.08 -20.94
C ARG A 99 0.57 0.37 -20.85
N ALA A 100 1.22 1.31 -21.55
CA ALA A 100 0.92 2.74 -21.45
C ALA A 100 -0.59 3.02 -21.61
N ASN A 101 -1.23 2.40 -22.59
CA ASN A 101 -2.65 2.59 -22.91
C ASN A 101 -3.60 1.62 -22.14
N GLN A 102 -3.06 0.75 -21.28
CA GLN A 102 -3.88 -0.12 -20.45
C GLN A 102 -4.43 0.66 -19.26
N THR A 103 -5.67 0.40 -18.87
CA THR A 103 -6.27 0.97 -17.66
C THR A 103 -5.48 0.53 -16.42
N ALA A 104 -4.98 1.51 -15.68
CA ALA A 104 -4.28 1.34 -14.41
C ALA A 104 -5.22 1.52 -13.22
N ILE A 105 -6.18 2.45 -13.32
CA ILE A 105 -7.18 2.73 -12.28
C ILE A 105 -8.55 2.78 -12.93
N ILE A 106 -9.51 2.10 -12.33
CA ILE A 106 -10.94 2.27 -12.56
C ILE A 106 -11.48 2.97 -11.33
N TRP A 107 -12.02 4.17 -11.51
CA TRP A 107 -12.67 4.93 -10.46
C TRP A 107 -14.16 5.05 -10.76
N GLU A 108 -14.97 4.84 -9.73
CA GLU A 108 -16.42 5.01 -9.78
C GLU A 108 -16.83 5.96 -8.65
N GLY A 109 -17.60 7.00 -9.00
CA GLY A 109 -18.16 7.96 -8.06
C GLY A 109 -19.39 7.41 -7.32
N ASP A 110 -20.01 8.27 -6.51
CA ASP A 110 -21.27 7.96 -5.85
C ASP A 110 -22.44 7.78 -6.86
N ASP A 111 -22.39 8.50 -7.99
CA ASP A 111 -23.28 8.27 -9.13
C ASP A 111 -22.68 7.16 -10.01
N PRO A 112 -23.41 6.06 -10.26
CA PRO A 112 -22.94 4.98 -11.14
C PRO A 112 -22.57 5.41 -12.57
N ASN A 113 -23.04 6.58 -13.04
CA ASN A 113 -22.70 7.14 -14.32
C ASN A 113 -21.43 8.00 -14.30
N ASP A 114 -20.89 8.28 -13.12
CA ASP A 114 -19.63 9.03 -12.95
C ASP A 114 -18.49 8.04 -12.71
N SER A 115 -17.80 7.68 -13.75
CA SER A 115 -16.67 6.77 -13.71
C SER A 115 -15.52 7.25 -14.60
N LYS A 116 -14.29 6.87 -14.23
CA LYS A 116 -13.09 7.16 -15.00
C LYS A 116 -12.20 5.93 -15.14
N HIS A 117 -11.74 5.68 -16.35
CA HIS A 117 -10.71 4.70 -16.63
C HIS A 117 -9.42 5.45 -16.93
N ILE A 118 -8.46 5.34 -16.04
CA ILE A 118 -7.19 6.06 -16.09
C ILE A 118 -6.12 5.09 -16.55
N THR A 119 -5.45 5.39 -17.66
CA THR A 119 -4.38 4.58 -18.21
C THR A 119 -3.08 4.73 -17.41
N TYR A 120 -2.12 3.81 -17.61
CA TYR A 120 -0.78 3.94 -17.01
C TYR A 120 -0.07 5.22 -17.44
N GLN A 121 -0.26 5.67 -18.70
CA GLN A 121 0.34 6.92 -19.17
C GLN A 121 -0.28 8.13 -18.48
N GLU A 122 -1.59 8.20 -18.40
CA GLU A 122 -2.29 9.29 -17.70
C GLU A 122 -1.91 9.33 -16.21
N LEU A 123 -1.87 8.16 -15.56
CA LEU A 123 -1.43 8.04 -14.17
C LEU A 123 0.01 8.55 -14.00
N HIS A 124 0.92 8.19 -14.90
CA HIS A 124 2.29 8.68 -14.89
C HIS A 124 2.35 10.21 -14.96
N ASP A 125 1.62 10.80 -15.91
CA ASP A 125 1.65 12.23 -16.17
C ASP A 125 1.07 13.02 -14.99
N GLU A 126 -0.03 12.54 -14.39
CA GLU A 126 -0.62 13.16 -13.19
C GLU A 126 0.32 13.06 -11.99
N VAL A 127 0.90 11.89 -11.75
CA VAL A 127 1.86 11.68 -10.65
C VAL A 127 3.09 12.56 -10.82
N CYS A 128 3.60 12.74 -12.03
CA CYS A 128 4.74 13.63 -12.31
C CYS A 128 4.38 15.09 -12.06
N ARG A 129 3.19 15.54 -12.51
CA ARG A 129 2.71 16.92 -12.26
C ARG A 129 2.57 17.15 -10.75
N PHE A 130 1.94 16.22 -10.04
CA PHE A 130 1.74 16.33 -8.60
C PHE A 130 3.08 16.33 -7.83
N ALA A 131 4.03 15.51 -8.24
CA ALA A 131 5.38 15.49 -7.67
C ALA A 131 6.10 16.84 -7.85
N ASN A 132 5.95 17.49 -9.00
CA ASN A 132 6.51 18.82 -9.23
C ASN A 132 5.83 19.89 -8.37
N VAL A 133 4.52 19.83 -8.15
CA VAL A 133 3.80 20.70 -7.21
C VAL A 133 4.35 20.55 -5.80
N LEU A 134 4.49 19.32 -5.30
CA LEU A 134 5.06 19.07 -3.97
C LEU A 134 6.48 19.64 -3.83
N LYS A 135 7.33 19.46 -4.85
CA LYS A 135 8.68 20.05 -4.87
C LYS A 135 8.64 21.59 -4.86
N ALA A 136 7.72 22.21 -5.60
CA ALA A 136 7.54 23.65 -5.60
C ALA A 136 7.10 24.21 -4.24
N HIS A 137 6.35 23.39 -3.45
CA HIS A 137 6.01 23.68 -2.05
C HIS A 137 7.11 23.28 -1.05
N GLY A 138 8.31 22.99 -1.54
CA GLY A 138 9.49 22.72 -0.72
C GLY A 138 9.52 21.33 -0.07
N VAL A 139 8.74 20.37 -0.57
CA VAL A 139 8.79 18.98 -0.08
C VAL A 139 10.02 18.26 -0.64
N HIS A 140 10.80 17.66 0.27
CA HIS A 140 12.01 16.90 -0.04
C HIS A 140 11.90 15.45 0.42
N LYS A 141 12.88 14.63 0.05
CA LYS A 141 12.99 13.27 0.56
C LYS A 141 13.02 13.23 2.09
N GLY A 142 12.14 12.42 2.67
CA GLY A 142 12.01 12.27 4.12
C GLY A 142 10.99 13.22 4.78
N ASP A 143 10.54 14.27 4.08
CA ASP A 143 9.45 15.11 4.59
C ASP A 143 8.13 14.33 4.61
N THR A 144 7.27 14.64 5.58
CA THR A 144 5.93 14.04 5.68
C THR A 144 4.88 14.96 5.05
N VAL A 145 3.99 14.35 4.29
CA VAL A 145 2.83 14.98 3.64
C VAL A 145 1.57 14.27 4.13
N THR A 146 0.65 15.01 4.75
CA THR A 146 -0.66 14.47 5.12
C THR A 146 -1.61 14.56 3.92
N ILE A 147 -2.33 13.47 3.65
CA ILE A 147 -3.33 13.38 2.59
C ILE A 147 -4.68 13.14 3.26
N TYR A 148 -5.58 14.12 3.17
CA TYR A 148 -6.94 14.09 3.69
C TYR A 148 -7.90 14.37 2.54
N LEU A 149 -8.17 13.34 1.75
CA LEU A 149 -8.98 13.41 0.54
C LEU A 149 -10.15 12.43 0.61
N PRO A 150 -11.25 12.72 -0.09
CA PRO A 150 -12.27 11.72 -0.37
C PRO A 150 -11.72 10.62 -1.28
N MET A 151 -12.54 9.63 -1.62
CA MET A 151 -12.15 8.51 -2.51
C MET A 151 -12.14 8.93 -3.98
N ILE A 152 -11.20 9.79 -4.34
CA ILE A 152 -10.97 10.31 -5.69
C ILE A 152 -9.61 9.84 -6.24
N PRO A 153 -9.41 9.80 -7.56
CA PRO A 153 -8.15 9.36 -8.16
C PRO A 153 -6.93 10.16 -7.68
N GLU A 154 -7.13 11.42 -7.36
CA GLU A 154 -6.10 12.34 -6.87
C GLU A 154 -5.45 11.86 -5.56
N ALA A 155 -6.16 11.07 -4.75
CA ALA A 155 -5.58 10.44 -3.56
C ALA A 155 -4.48 9.45 -3.94
N ALA A 156 -4.69 8.64 -5.00
CA ALA A 156 -3.67 7.73 -5.52
C ALA A 156 -2.50 8.49 -6.16
N TYR A 157 -2.79 9.57 -6.91
CA TYR A 157 -1.74 10.41 -7.50
C TYR A 157 -0.85 11.02 -6.42
N ALA A 158 -1.45 11.57 -5.36
CA ALA A 158 -0.72 12.18 -4.25
C ALA A 158 0.19 11.16 -3.52
N MET A 159 -0.30 9.94 -3.25
CA MET A 159 0.50 8.87 -2.65
C MET A 159 1.71 8.50 -3.51
N LEU A 160 1.48 8.28 -4.80
CA LEU A 160 2.52 7.88 -5.74
C LEU A 160 3.50 9.03 -6.02
N ALA A 161 3.04 10.30 -6.00
CA ALA A 161 3.89 11.46 -6.13
C ALA A 161 4.83 11.62 -4.92
N CYS A 162 4.33 11.43 -3.70
CA CYS A 162 5.17 11.39 -2.50
C CYS A 162 6.24 10.29 -2.61
N ALA A 163 5.82 9.07 -2.96
CA ALA A 163 6.75 7.95 -3.14
C ALA A 163 7.80 8.25 -4.24
N ARG A 164 7.42 8.90 -5.33
CA ARG A 164 8.32 9.25 -6.44
C ARG A 164 9.47 10.14 -5.99
N ILE A 165 9.20 11.13 -5.15
CA ILE A 165 10.22 12.07 -4.64
C ILE A 165 10.86 11.61 -3.33
N GLY A 166 10.46 10.45 -2.80
CA GLY A 166 10.97 9.91 -1.53
C GLY A 166 10.41 10.61 -0.28
N ALA A 167 9.30 11.33 -0.41
CA ALA A 167 8.55 11.86 0.72
C ALA A 167 7.69 10.77 1.37
N VAL A 168 7.37 10.94 2.64
CA VAL A 168 6.50 10.05 3.42
C VAL A 168 5.08 10.58 3.35
N HIS A 169 4.13 9.79 2.88
CA HIS A 169 2.72 10.17 2.95
C HIS A 169 2.04 9.60 4.19
N SER A 170 1.18 10.42 4.83
CA SER A 170 0.31 10.06 5.93
C SER A 170 -1.14 10.18 5.48
N ILE A 171 -1.79 9.03 5.22
CA ILE A 171 -3.18 9.00 4.75
C ILE A 171 -4.11 9.09 5.95
N VAL A 172 -5.04 10.03 5.87
CA VAL A 172 -6.10 10.22 6.87
C VAL A 172 -7.44 10.01 6.19
N PHE A 173 -8.25 9.12 6.76
CA PHE A 173 -9.59 8.86 6.24
C PHE A 173 -10.47 10.11 6.30
N GLY A 174 -11.07 10.47 5.17
CA GLY A 174 -11.87 11.71 5.01
C GLY A 174 -13.12 11.84 5.91
N GLY A 175 -13.44 10.80 6.68
CA GLY A 175 -14.52 10.82 7.68
C GLY A 175 -14.06 11.08 9.12
N PHE A 176 -12.76 11.33 9.35
CA PHE A 176 -12.28 11.66 10.68
C PHE A 176 -12.59 13.11 11.08
N SER A 177 -12.74 13.33 12.40
CA SER A 177 -12.96 14.64 12.97
C SER A 177 -11.75 15.58 12.79
N PRO A 178 -11.96 16.91 12.83
CA PRO A 178 -10.86 17.88 12.79
C PRO A 178 -9.76 17.62 13.84
N ASP A 179 -10.14 17.27 15.07
CA ASP A 179 -9.18 16.97 16.14
C ASP A 179 -8.34 15.74 15.81
N SER A 180 -8.96 14.71 15.23
CA SER A 180 -8.24 13.51 14.80
C SER A 180 -7.27 13.79 13.65
N LEU A 181 -7.62 14.69 12.73
CA LEU A 181 -6.74 15.15 11.66
C LEU A 181 -5.57 15.98 12.23
N ALA A 182 -5.87 16.96 13.10
CA ALA A 182 -4.85 17.79 13.73
C ALA A 182 -3.84 16.95 14.49
N GLY A 183 -4.29 15.99 15.33
CA GLY A 183 -3.40 15.12 16.07
C GLY A 183 -2.48 14.25 15.18
N ARG A 184 -2.92 13.88 13.97
CA ARG A 184 -2.09 13.17 13.00
C ARG A 184 -1.05 14.07 12.34
N ILE A 185 -1.45 15.30 11.98
CA ILE A 185 -0.54 16.31 11.41
C ILE A 185 0.59 16.60 12.42
N ASP A 186 0.22 16.85 13.66
CA ASP A 186 1.19 17.15 14.75
C ASP A 186 2.09 15.95 15.03
N GLY A 187 1.51 14.75 15.12
CA GLY A 187 2.25 13.52 15.44
C GLY A 187 3.29 13.14 14.38
N CYS A 188 3.02 13.35 13.08
CA CYS A 188 3.96 13.09 12.00
C CYS A 188 4.73 14.34 11.54
N LYS A 189 4.50 15.50 12.15
CA LYS A 189 5.12 16.79 11.79
C LYS A 189 5.00 17.10 10.31
N SER A 190 3.78 16.99 9.80
CA SER A 190 3.50 17.11 8.38
C SER A 190 3.84 18.50 7.85
N LYS A 191 4.59 18.55 6.76
CA LYS A 191 5.01 19.80 6.12
C LYS A 191 3.91 20.40 5.23
N VAL A 192 3.14 19.53 4.60
CA VAL A 192 2.06 19.88 3.68
C VAL A 192 0.82 19.03 4.00
N LEU A 193 -0.35 19.64 3.94
CA LEU A 193 -1.65 18.98 3.94
C LEU A 193 -2.25 19.08 2.54
N ILE A 194 -2.62 17.95 1.96
CA ILE A 194 -3.40 17.86 0.73
C ILE A 194 -4.85 17.55 1.12
N THR A 195 -5.76 18.39 0.68
CA THR A 195 -7.20 18.24 0.95
C THR A 195 -8.03 18.69 -0.25
N ALA A 196 -9.30 18.38 -0.26
CA ALA A 196 -10.29 18.89 -1.21
C ALA A 196 -11.14 19.98 -0.53
N ASP A 197 -11.74 20.82 -1.35
CA ASP A 197 -12.70 21.84 -0.92
C ASP A 197 -14.01 21.21 -0.42
N GLU A 198 -14.44 20.11 -1.03
CA GLU A 198 -15.60 19.33 -0.59
C GLU A 198 -15.38 17.83 -0.86
N GLY A 199 -16.16 16.98 -0.21
CA GLY A 199 -16.17 15.56 -0.43
C GLY A 199 -17.59 15.03 -0.51
N LEU A 200 -17.94 14.37 -1.63
CA LEU A 200 -19.19 13.64 -1.77
C LEU A 200 -19.10 12.30 -1.07
N ARG A 201 -20.09 12.00 -0.24
CA ARG A 201 -20.21 10.70 0.42
C ARG A 201 -21.68 10.34 0.65
N GLY A 202 -22.14 9.28 0.01
CA GLY A 202 -23.54 8.84 0.13
C GLY A 202 -24.52 9.92 -0.34
N GLY A 203 -24.20 10.67 -1.39
CA GLY A 203 -25.01 11.76 -1.93
C GLY A 203 -25.07 13.03 -1.07
N LYS A 204 -24.21 13.15 -0.05
CA LYS A 204 -24.09 14.35 0.81
C LYS A 204 -22.70 14.95 0.64
N LYS A 205 -22.67 16.31 0.63
CA LYS A 205 -21.43 17.10 0.71
C LYS A 205 -21.00 17.32 2.15
#